data_396652fa432f91bdf113d106a1f7c524
#
_entry.id   396652fa432f91bdf113d106a1f7c524
#
_cell.length_a   1.000
_cell.length_b   1.000
_cell.length_c   1.000
_cell.angle_alpha   90.00
_cell.angle_beta   90.00
_cell.angle_gamma   90.00
#
_symmetry.space_group_name_H-M   'P 1'
#
loop_
_entity.id
_entity.type
_entity.pdbx_description
1 polymer ?
#
loop_
_entity_poly.entity_id
_entity_poly.type
_entity_poly.pdbx_seq_one_letter_code
_entity_poly.pdbx_strand_id
1 'polypeptide(L)'
;MFRNYSYQFYEMAHVALAPARAVSDAAHFVFRNPWNPLSNTPFGRNMSAAAELFERVTRRYGKPTFGLDEMKVDGVVYPILEDVVWSRAYCNLLRFVRPEFPAGEEQPKLLIVAPMSGHYATLLRGTVEAFLPYYDVYITDWADARMVPLAVGTFDLDDYIDYLLAMLDHLGPGAHTLGVCQPSVPLLAAVALMEANGDANAPASMTLMGGPIDTRRSPTDVSKLGERRGVEWFRRNCLHTVPFPYPGFGREVYPGFLQLSGFMAMNLDRHVNAHLEMFNHLVKGDGDSAEKHREFYDEYLAVMDLDAAYYMQTVETVFIRHALPKGEMTHRGQRVDLTAIRNCGLMTVEGEKDDISGVGQTYAAQELCVNIPAAKKLHYLQTEVGHYGVFNGSRFRKEIAPRIRKFQASMYEGPRSTKPNGAEAAPPSLAAVEA
;
A
#
# COMPACT_ATOMS: atom_id res chain seq x y z
N MET A 1 13.11 -12.15 29.05
CA MET A 1 14.33 -12.81 28.53
C MET A 1 14.09 -13.61 27.24
N PHE A 2 12.88 -14.12 26.96
CA PHE A 2 12.57 -14.88 25.72
C PHE A 2 12.27 -14.03 24.47
N ARG A 3 12.14 -12.72 24.59
CA ARG A 3 11.78 -11.80 23.49
C ARG A 3 12.80 -11.73 22.34
N ASN A 4 14.08 -11.92 22.63
CA ASN A 4 15.15 -11.75 21.63
C ASN A 4 15.38 -13.01 20.77
N TYR A 5 14.76 -14.15 21.12
CA TYR A 5 15.08 -15.41 20.45
C TYR A 5 14.15 -15.74 19.29
N SER A 6 12.89 -15.26 19.28
CA SER A 6 11.94 -15.62 18.22
C SER A 6 12.34 -15.09 16.85
N TYR A 7 12.87 -13.87 16.77
CA TYR A 7 13.42 -13.34 15.51
C TYR A 7 14.66 -14.14 15.09
N GLN A 8 15.56 -14.43 16.02
CA GLN A 8 16.72 -15.27 15.76
C GLN A 8 16.33 -16.69 15.33
N PHE A 9 15.31 -17.29 15.98
CA PHE A 9 14.79 -18.59 15.58
C PHE A 9 14.22 -18.58 14.17
N TYR A 10 13.49 -17.53 13.80
CA TYR A 10 13.00 -17.35 12.43
C TYR A 10 14.17 -17.31 11.44
N GLU A 11 15.21 -16.53 11.71
CA GLU A 11 16.41 -16.45 10.88
C GLU A 11 17.13 -17.80 10.78
N MET A 12 17.32 -18.47 11.94
CA MET A 12 17.98 -19.77 11.98
C MET A 12 17.18 -20.85 11.25
N ALA A 13 15.87 -20.89 11.41
CA ALA A 13 15.00 -21.82 10.69
C ALA A 13 15.11 -21.61 9.18
N HIS A 14 15.17 -20.36 8.76
CA HIS A 14 15.33 -20.01 7.34
C HIS A 14 16.67 -20.47 6.77
N VAL A 15 17.77 -20.30 7.51
CA VAL A 15 19.11 -20.80 7.16
C VAL A 15 19.13 -22.33 7.16
N ALA A 16 18.54 -22.97 8.18
CA ALA A 16 18.48 -24.43 8.26
C ALA A 16 17.74 -25.11 7.10
N LEU A 17 16.75 -24.43 6.52
CA LEU A 17 16.02 -24.90 5.34
C LEU A 17 16.77 -24.69 4.01
N ALA A 18 17.87 -23.92 3.99
CA ALA A 18 18.60 -23.63 2.75
C ALA A 18 19.08 -24.88 1.99
N PRO A 19 19.63 -25.94 2.64
CA PRO A 19 20.00 -27.16 1.92
C PRO A 19 18.79 -27.87 1.31
N ALA A 20 17.66 -27.91 2.02
CA ALA A 20 16.44 -28.54 1.51
C ALA A 20 15.88 -27.77 0.31
N ARG A 21 15.94 -26.43 0.32
CA ARG A 21 15.58 -25.61 -0.85
C ARG A 21 16.48 -25.89 -2.04
N ALA A 22 17.79 -25.97 -1.83
CA ALA A 22 18.73 -26.28 -2.93
C ALA A 22 18.46 -27.66 -3.57
N VAL A 23 18.09 -28.65 -2.76
CA VAL A 23 17.66 -29.97 -3.27
C VAL A 23 16.35 -29.85 -4.04
N SER A 24 15.42 -29.03 -3.54
CA SER A 24 14.13 -28.79 -4.18
C SER A 24 14.32 -28.10 -5.54
N ASP A 25 15.17 -27.07 -5.61
CA ASP A 25 15.50 -26.38 -6.87
C ASP A 25 16.12 -27.34 -7.89
N ALA A 26 17.04 -28.17 -7.44
CA ALA A 26 17.65 -29.19 -8.29
C ALA A 26 16.61 -30.21 -8.80
N ALA A 27 15.69 -30.64 -7.93
CA ALA A 27 14.61 -31.54 -8.32
C ALA A 27 13.66 -30.88 -9.34
N HIS A 28 13.26 -29.62 -9.08
CA HIS A 28 12.43 -28.84 -10.00
C HIS A 28 13.11 -28.72 -11.38
N PHE A 29 14.40 -28.36 -11.42
CA PHE A 29 15.16 -28.25 -12.66
C PHE A 29 15.23 -29.57 -13.42
N VAL A 30 15.52 -30.71 -12.74
CA VAL A 30 15.62 -32.03 -13.33
C VAL A 30 14.28 -32.48 -13.91
N PHE A 31 13.18 -32.35 -13.15
CA PHE A 31 11.86 -32.83 -13.58
C PHE A 31 11.15 -31.86 -14.55
N ARG A 32 11.61 -30.63 -14.70
CA ARG A 32 11.14 -29.69 -15.73
C ARG A 32 11.93 -29.81 -17.05
N ASN A 33 13.08 -30.44 -17.03
CA ASN A 33 13.93 -30.58 -18.21
C ASN A 33 13.26 -31.47 -19.28
N PRO A 34 13.01 -30.99 -20.52
CA PRO A 34 12.37 -31.74 -21.58
C PRO A 34 13.15 -33.03 -21.99
N TRP A 35 14.45 -33.03 -21.76
CA TRP A 35 15.31 -34.18 -22.04
C TRP A 35 15.22 -35.31 -21.00
N ASN A 36 14.60 -35.07 -19.86
CA ASN A 36 14.35 -36.08 -18.85
C ASN A 36 13.09 -36.88 -19.24
N PRO A 37 13.18 -38.21 -19.49
CA PRO A 37 12.02 -39.01 -19.89
C PRO A 37 10.91 -39.05 -18.83
N LEU A 38 11.22 -38.72 -17.58
CA LEU A 38 10.24 -38.69 -16.49
C LEU A 38 9.48 -37.35 -16.42
N SER A 39 9.96 -36.24 -17.04
CA SER A 39 9.37 -34.90 -16.91
C SER A 39 7.89 -34.85 -17.34
N ASN A 40 7.54 -35.61 -18.40
CA ASN A 40 6.17 -35.64 -18.92
C ASN A 40 5.29 -36.74 -18.28
N THR A 41 5.82 -37.49 -17.32
CA THR A 41 5.04 -38.48 -16.56
C THR A 41 4.27 -37.81 -15.43
N PRO A 42 3.17 -38.41 -14.93
CA PRO A 42 2.49 -37.89 -13.74
C PRO A 42 3.42 -37.76 -12.54
N PHE A 43 4.37 -38.71 -12.36
CA PHE A 43 5.36 -38.61 -11.28
C PHE A 43 6.28 -37.42 -11.44
N GLY A 44 6.86 -37.20 -12.62
CA GLY A 44 7.77 -36.05 -12.83
C GLY A 44 7.08 -34.70 -12.66
N ARG A 45 5.84 -34.53 -13.17
CA ARG A 45 5.06 -33.32 -12.99
C ARG A 45 4.74 -33.06 -11.52
N ASN A 46 4.31 -34.06 -10.76
CA ASN A 46 4.05 -33.95 -9.34
C ASN A 46 5.32 -33.56 -8.55
N MET A 47 6.46 -34.19 -8.87
CA MET A 47 7.74 -33.91 -8.24
C MET A 47 8.20 -32.44 -8.51
N SER A 48 8.09 -31.99 -9.76
CA SER A 48 8.41 -30.61 -10.14
C SER A 48 7.51 -29.60 -9.42
N ALA A 49 6.20 -29.85 -9.40
CA ALA A 49 5.24 -28.99 -8.73
C ALA A 49 5.44 -28.93 -7.20
N ALA A 50 5.69 -30.09 -6.57
CA ALA A 50 5.96 -30.15 -5.13
C ALA A 50 7.27 -29.45 -4.77
N ALA A 51 8.31 -29.61 -5.58
CA ALA A 51 9.59 -28.95 -5.40
C ALA A 51 9.46 -27.42 -5.51
N GLU A 52 8.77 -26.93 -6.54
CA GLU A 52 8.51 -25.49 -6.69
C GLU A 52 7.69 -24.95 -5.52
N LEU A 53 6.62 -25.63 -5.13
CA LEU A 53 5.79 -25.18 -4.01
C LEU A 53 6.59 -25.12 -2.71
N PHE A 54 7.41 -26.15 -2.41
CA PHE A 54 8.26 -26.16 -1.21
C PHE A 54 9.25 -24.99 -1.19
N GLU A 55 9.92 -24.73 -2.32
CA GLU A 55 10.85 -23.61 -2.44
C GLU A 55 10.12 -22.29 -2.16
N ARG A 56 8.97 -22.06 -2.81
CA ARG A 56 8.20 -20.82 -2.69
C ARG A 56 7.65 -20.58 -1.28
N VAL A 57 7.18 -21.58 -0.56
CA VAL A 57 6.65 -21.41 0.80
C VAL A 57 7.74 -21.28 1.86
N THR A 58 8.99 -21.63 1.53
CA THR A 58 10.12 -21.61 2.47
C THR A 58 11.18 -20.59 2.14
N ARG A 59 11.20 -19.98 0.95
CA ARG A 59 12.16 -18.94 0.58
C ARG A 59 11.89 -17.64 1.31
N ARG A 60 12.88 -16.77 1.34
CA ARG A 60 12.71 -15.39 1.76
C ARG A 60 12.39 -14.55 0.54
N TYR A 61 11.33 -13.78 0.66
CA TYR A 61 10.97 -12.79 -0.34
C TYR A 61 11.67 -11.46 0.00
N GLY A 62 12.44 -10.95 -0.95
CA GLY A 62 12.98 -9.60 -0.88
C GLY A 62 11.95 -8.56 -1.32
N LYS A 63 12.34 -7.27 -1.28
CA LYS A 63 11.53 -6.20 -1.85
C LYS A 63 11.36 -6.45 -3.36
N PRO A 64 10.12 -6.57 -3.88
CA PRO A 64 9.87 -6.68 -5.30
C PRO A 64 10.23 -5.37 -6.04
N THR A 65 10.45 -5.45 -7.34
CA THR A 65 10.51 -4.29 -8.23
C THR A 65 9.10 -3.90 -8.67
N PHE A 66 8.85 -2.64 -9.01
CA PHE A 66 7.58 -2.29 -9.65
C PHE A 66 7.43 -2.96 -11.00
N GLY A 67 8.52 -3.10 -11.78
CA GLY A 67 8.50 -3.77 -13.08
C GLY A 67 7.52 -3.11 -14.06
N LEU A 68 7.37 -1.78 -13.95
CA LEU A 68 6.58 -0.97 -14.84
C LEU A 68 7.54 -0.28 -15.84
N ASP A 69 8.01 -1.05 -16.82
CA ASP A 69 9.01 -0.59 -17.78
C ASP A 69 8.38 0.14 -18.97
N GLU A 70 7.10 -0.12 -19.23
CA GLU A 70 6.36 0.48 -20.34
C GLU A 70 4.87 0.66 -20.01
N MET A 71 4.21 1.61 -20.67
CA MET A 71 2.75 1.73 -20.70
C MET A 71 2.25 1.84 -22.13
N LYS A 72 1.04 1.35 -22.39
CA LYS A 72 0.39 1.44 -23.69
C LYS A 72 -0.80 2.37 -23.62
N VAL A 73 -0.79 3.41 -24.47
CA VAL A 73 -1.89 4.39 -24.62
C VAL A 73 -2.21 4.53 -26.11
N ASP A 74 -3.46 4.34 -26.48
CA ASP A 74 -3.96 4.44 -27.87
C ASP A 74 -3.13 3.63 -28.88
N GLY A 75 -2.65 2.45 -28.45
CA GLY A 75 -1.86 1.55 -29.28
C GLY A 75 -0.37 1.87 -29.34
N VAL A 76 0.07 3.00 -28.81
CA VAL A 76 1.48 3.41 -28.71
C VAL A 76 2.06 2.97 -27.39
N VAL A 77 3.29 2.43 -27.42
CA VAL A 77 4.04 2.02 -26.23
C VAL A 77 5.00 3.13 -25.83
N TYR A 78 4.98 3.51 -24.56
CA TYR A 78 5.84 4.54 -23.98
C TYR A 78 6.69 3.94 -22.87
N PRO A 79 8.00 4.23 -22.85
CA PRO A 79 8.88 3.77 -21.77
C PRO A 79 8.54 4.47 -20.45
N ILE A 80 8.74 3.77 -19.34
CA ILE A 80 8.61 4.29 -17.99
C ILE A 80 9.96 4.14 -17.29
N LEU A 81 10.37 5.17 -16.57
CA LEU A 81 11.57 5.17 -15.72
C LEU A 81 11.17 5.50 -14.29
N GLU A 82 11.66 4.70 -13.34
CA GLU A 82 11.53 5.00 -11.92
C GLU A 82 12.62 5.98 -11.49
N ASP A 83 12.23 7.10 -10.89
CA ASP A 83 13.15 8.12 -10.38
C ASP A 83 12.88 8.41 -8.90
N VAL A 84 13.93 8.54 -8.08
CA VAL A 84 13.81 8.91 -6.67
C VAL A 84 13.96 10.42 -6.58
N VAL A 85 12.84 11.13 -6.44
CA VAL A 85 12.80 12.60 -6.45
C VAL A 85 12.93 13.24 -5.07
N TRP A 86 12.70 12.47 -3.99
CA TRP A 86 12.89 12.87 -2.61
C TRP A 86 13.25 11.63 -1.77
N SER A 87 14.12 11.80 -0.78
CA SER A 87 14.58 10.68 0.05
C SER A 87 14.86 11.11 1.48
N ARG A 88 14.42 10.27 2.43
CA ARG A 88 14.83 10.26 3.83
C ARG A 88 15.04 8.81 4.28
N ALA A 89 15.58 8.63 5.47
CA ALA A 89 16.01 7.33 5.95
C ALA A 89 14.93 6.24 5.93
N TYR A 90 13.67 6.59 6.15
CA TYR A 90 12.55 5.66 6.21
C TYR A 90 11.65 5.64 4.98
N CYS A 91 11.84 6.56 4.03
CA CYS A 91 11.01 6.58 2.81
C CYS A 91 11.70 7.31 1.66
N ASN A 92 11.53 6.75 0.47
CA ASN A 92 11.76 7.45 -0.79
C ASN A 92 10.42 7.88 -1.39
N LEU A 93 10.42 8.98 -2.14
CA LEU A 93 9.33 9.34 -3.03
C LEU A 93 9.77 8.96 -4.44
N LEU A 94 9.11 7.94 -4.99
CA LEU A 94 9.35 7.51 -6.38
C LEU A 94 8.41 8.26 -7.32
N ARG A 95 8.95 8.67 -8.47
CA ARG A 95 8.22 9.23 -9.60
C ARG A 95 8.35 8.29 -10.80
N PHE A 96 7.25 8.04 -11.51
CA PHE A 96 7.25 7.26 -12.74
C PHE A 96 7.31 8.21 -13.93
N VAL A 97 8.53 8.46 -14.40
CA VAL A 97 8.81 9.38 -15.52
C VAL A 97 8.50 8.70 -16.84
N ARG A 98 7.87 9.42 -17.76
CA ARG A 98 7.49 8.96 -19.11
C ARG A 98 8.11 9.90 -20.15
N PRO A 99 9.40 9.71 -20.49
CA PRO A 99 10.15 10.69 -21.28
C PRO A 99 9.55 11.02 -22.64
N GLU A 100 8.93 10.04 -23.30
CA GLU A 100 8.42 10.14 -24.64
C GLU A 100 6.89 10.35 -24.71
N PHE A 101 6.21 10.37 -23.56
CA PHE A 101 4.77 10.57 -23.52
C PHE A 101 4.45 12.03 -23.84
N PRO A 102 3.61 12.32 -24.85
CA PRO A 102 3.28 13.66 -25.20
C PRO A 102 2.41 14.31 -24.11
N ALA A 103 3.06 14.97 -23.16
CA ALA A 103 2.39 15.81 -22.19
C ALA A 103 2.05 17.13 -22.88
N GLY A 104 0.93 17.19 -23.57
CA GLY A 104 0.46 18.42 -24.25
C GLY A 104 0.05 19.52 -23.27
N GLU A 105 -0.29 19.16 -22.04
CA GLU A 105 -0.52 20.02 -20.86
C GLU A 105 0.15 19.37 -19.66
N GLU A 106 0.58 20.15 -18.66
CA GLU A 106 1.10 19.63 -17.41
C GLU A 106 0.06 18.70 -16.79
N GLN A 107 0.36 17.40 -16.75
CA GLN A 107 -0.53 16.46 -16.11
C GLN A 107 -0.62 16.73 -14.60
N PRO A 108 -1.81 16.58 -13.98
CA PRO A 108 -1.94 16.77 -12.55
C PRO A 108 -1.07 15.76 -11.80
N LYS A 109 -0.44 16.21 -10.72
CA LYS A 109 0.38 15.35 -9.85
C LYS A 109 -0.52 14.49 -8.98
N LEU A 110 -0.20 13.20 -8.86
CA LEU A 110 -0.88 12.26 -7.97
C LEU A 110 0.13 11.63 -7.01
N LEU A 111 -0.01 11.91 -5.72
CA LEU A 111 0.73 11.23 -4.66
C LEU A 111 -0.07 10.03 -4.16
N ILE A 112 0.42 8.83 -4.41
CA ILE A 112 -0.09 7.60 -3.84
C ILE A 112 0.67 7.33 -2.54
N VAL A 113 -0.03 7.34 -1.41
CA VAL A 113 0.53 7.02 -0.11
C VAL A 113 0.33 5.53 0.15
N ALA A 114 1.39 4.77 -0.02
CA ALA A 114 1.38 3.33 0.16
C ALA A 114 1.27 2.96 1.66
N PRO A 115 0.57 1.86 1.99
CA PRO A 115 0.46 1.41 3.37
C PRO A 115 1.84 1.02 3.95
N MET A 116 2.10 1.46 5.18
CA MET A 116 3.21 1.01 6.00
C MET A 116 2.68 -0.01 7.01
N SER A 117 2.17 -1.12 6.48
CA SER A 117 1.51 -2.19 7.23
C SER A 117 2.14 -3.56 6.99
N GLY A 118 3.44 -3.59 6.68
CA GLY A 118 4.26 -4.76 6.48
C GLY A 118 4.53 -5.14 5.04
N HIS A 119 3.68 -4.79 4.08
CA HIS A 119 3.95 -4.99 2.66
C HIS A 119 4.71 -3.81 2.05
N TYR A 120 5.47 -4.07 0.99
CA TYR A 120 6.14 -3.03 0.21
C TYR A 120 5.15 -2.25 -0.67
N ALA A 121 5.56 -1.06 -1.09
CA ALA A 121 4.76 -0.18 -1.96
C ALA A 121 4.39 -0.83 -3.30
N THR A 122 5.15 -1.82 -3.75
CA THR A 122 4.91 -2.62 -4.97
C THR A 122 3.56 -3.36 -4.96
N LEU A 123 2.98 -3.59 -3.79
CA LEU A 123 1.60 -4.09 -3.66
C LEU A 123 0.59 -3.20 -4.42
N LEU A 124 0.91 -1.92 -4.59
CA LEU A 124 0.10 -0.94 -5.32
C LEU A 124 0.52 -0.79 -6.80
N ARG A 125 1.32 -1.71 -7.37
CA ARG A 125 1.71 -1.69 -8.78
C ARG A 125 0.52 -1.47 -9.70
N GLY A 126 -0.56 -2.25 -9.55
CA GLY A 126 -1.77 -2.12 -10.36
C GLY A 126 -2.51 -0.80 -10.14
N THR A 127 -2.35 -0.16 -8.97
CA THR A 127 -2.87 1.18 -8.71
C THR A 127 -2.05 2.22 -9.47
N VAL A 128 -0.72 2.16 -9.40
CA VAL A 128 0.17 3.04 -10.17
C VAL A 128 -0.15 2.95 -11.67
N GLU A 129 -0.15 1.72 -12.22
CA GLU A 129 -0.44 1.43 -13.63
C GLU A 129 -1.76 2.08 -14.09
N ALA A 130 -2.81 2.00 -13.28
CA ALA A 130 -4.14 2.53 -13.63
C ALA A 130 -4.17 4.07 -13.73
N PHE A 131 -3.25 4.78 -13.09
CA PHE A 131 -3.20 6.24 -13.09
C PHE A 131 -2.11 6.82 -14.01
N LEU A 132 -1.10 6.05 -14.38
CA LEU A 132 0.01 6.50 -15.22
C LEU A 132 -0.41 7.20 -16.53
N PRO A 133 -1.46 6.77 -17.26
CA PRO A 133 -1.88 7.47 -18.48
C PRO A 133 -2.40 8.89 -18.25
N TYR A 134 -2.80 9.21 -17.01
CA TYR A 134 -3.58 10.42 -16.70
C TYR A 134 -2.88 11.40 -15.77
N TYR A 135 -1.88 10.95 -15.04
CA TYR A 135 -1.21 11.73 -13.97
C TYR A 135 0.31 11.62 -14.06
N ASP A 136 0.98 12.63 -13.55
CA ASP A 136 2.36 12.52 -13.11
C ASP A 136 2.34 11.81 -11.72
N VAL A 137 2.65 10.51 -11.72
CA VAL A 137 2.41 9.64 -10.56
C VAL A 137 3.63 9.55 -9.68
N TYR A 138 3.41 9.79 -8.39
CA TYR A 138 4.37 9.63 -7.30
C TYR A 138 3.85 8.60 -6.29
N ILE A 139 4.76 7.84 -5.68
CA ILE A 139 4.40 6.88 -4.62
C ILE A 139 5.41 6.90 -3.48
N THR A 140 4.92 6.81 -2.24
CA THR A 140 5.77 6.61 -1.08
C THR A 140 6.33 5.19 -1.07
N ASP A 141 7.64 5.06 -1.00
CA ASP A 141 8.36 3.80 -0.96
C ASP A 141 9.06 3.65 0.40
N TRP A 142 8.35 3.04 1.35
CA TRP A 142 8.79 2.89 2.73
C TRP A 142 9.93 1.89 2.85
N ALA A 143 10.91 2.23 3.68
CA ALA A 143 12.06 1.39 3.97
C ALA A 143 11.73 0.32 5.01
N ASP A 144 12.27 -0.87 4.82
CA ASP A 144 12.28 -1.92 5.84
C ASP A 144 13.11 -1.46 7.04
N ALA A 145 12.49 -1.35 8.22
CA ALA A 145 13.12 -0.80 9.41
C ALA A 145 14.38 -1.60 9.84
N ARG A 146 14.45 -2.92 9.53
CA ARG A 146 15.68 -3.70 9.79
C ARG A 146 16.87 -3.25 8.97
N MET A 147 16.63 -2.53 7.86
CA MET A 147 17.68 -2.00 6.97
C MET A 147 18.08 -0.58 7.34
N VAL A 148 17.37 0.10 8.25
CA VAL A 148 17.69 1.46 8.69
C VAL A 148 18.66 1.42 9.87
N PRO A 149 19.88 1.98 9.76
CA PRO A 149 20.85 1.98 10.83
C PRO A 149 20.30 2.57 12.14
N LEU A 150 20.66 1.97 13.28
CA LEU A 150 20.18 2.41 14.60
C LEU A 150 20.49 3.89 14.90
N ALA A 151 21.62 4.38 14.40
CA ALA A 151 22.07 5.77 14.59
C ALA A 151 21.12 6.83 13.96
N VAL A 152 20.25 6.43 13.03
CA VAL A 152 19.23 7.32 12.44
C VAL A 152 18.16 7.75 13.47
N GLY A 153 17.99 6.98 14.53
CA GLY A 153 16.92 7.18 15.50
C GLY A 153 15.70 6.31 15.21
N THR A 154 14.63 6.58 15.96
CA THR A 154 13.32 5.92 15.81
C THR A 154 12.46 6.65 14.77
N PHE A 155 11.39 5.99 14.34
CA PHE A 155 10.39 6.56 13.44
C PHE A 155 9.01 6.28 14.02
N ASP A 156 8.22 7.32 14.22
CA ASP A 156 6.90 7.24 14.82
C ASP A 156 5.78 7.76 13.88
N LEU A 157 4.55 7.85 14.36
CA LEU A 157 3.42 8.34 13.57
C LEU A 157 3.52 9.84 13.29
N ASP A 158 4.12 10.61 14.19
CA ASP A 158 4.38 12.04 13.97
C ASP A 158 5.43 12.22 12.85
N ASP A 159 6.50 11.39 12.84
CA ASP A 159 7.48 11.37 11.75
C ASP A 159 6.84 11.01 10.40
N TYR A 160 5.89 10.07 10.41
CA TYR A 160 5.15 9.71 9.20
C TYR A 160 4.40 10.93 8.64
N ILE A 161 3.69 11.67 9.50
CA ILE A 161 2.99 12.90 9.12
C ILE A 161 3.98 13.95 8.60
N ASP A 162 5.13 14.15 9.28
CA ASP A 162 6.19 15.08 8.84
C ASP A 162 6.73 14.72 7.45
N TYR A 163 6.83 13.41 7.13
CA TYR A 163 7.25 12.97 5.80
C TYR A 163 6.20 13.31 4.75
N LEU A 164 4.91 13.12 5.04
CA LEU A 164 3.83 13.49 4.12
C LEU A 164 3.79 15.00 3.88
N LEU A 165 3.93 15.81 4.93
CA LEU A 165 4.00 17.27 4.82
C LEU A 165 5.16 17.69 3.91
N ALA A 166 6.36 17.13 4.14
CA ALA A 166 7.54 17.43 3.32
C ALA A 166 7.40 16.96 1.86
N MET A 167 6.72 15.83 1.60
CA MET A 167 6.45 15.37 0.24
C MET A 167 5.42 16.24 -0.47
N LEU A 168 4.36 16.67 0.22
CA LEU A 168 3.37 17.61 -0.34
C LEU A 168 4.00 18.96 -0.64
N ASP A 169 4.88 19.43 0.23
CA ASP A 169 5.67 20.65 0.01
C ASP A 169 6.59 20.53 -1.21
N HIS A 170 7.27 19.38 -1.36
CA HIS A 170 8.10 19.08 -2.53
C HIS A 170 7.29 19.03 -3.83
N LEU A 171 6.06 18.51 -3.79
CA LEU A 171 5.18 18.45 -4.96
C LEU A 171 4.61 19.83 -5.33
N GLY A 172 4.41 20.69 -4.33
CA GLY A 172 3.80 22.02 -4.49
C GLY A 172 2.27 21.97 -4.69
N PRO A 173 1.66 23.11 -4.99
CA PRO A 173 0.20 23.26 -5.01
C PRO A 173 -0.46 22.44 -6.12
N GLY A 174 -1.74 22.10 -5.90
CA GLY A 174 -2.59 21.43 -6.91
C GLY A 174 -2.40 19.92 -7.02
N ALA A 175 -1.55 19.31 -6.18
CA ALA A 175 -1.41 17.86 -6.15
C ALA A 175 -2.71 17.17 -5.68
N HIS A 176 -3.00 15.99 -6.21
CA HIS A 176 -4.02 15.08 -5.69
C HIS A 176 -3.34 14.02 -4.84
N THR A 177 -4.04 13.50 -3.83
CA THR A 177 -3.52 12.43 -2.97
C THR A 177 -4.45 11.22 -2.91
N LEU A 178 -3.85 10.04 -2.74
CA LEU A 178 -4.55 8.78 -2.61
C LEU A 178 -3.94 8.00 -1.45
N GLY A 179 -4.64 7.93 -0.31
CA GLY A 179 -4.23 7.16 0.86
C GLY A 179 -4.90 5.79 0.88
N VAL A 180 -4.09 4.73 0.74
CA VAL A 180 -4.61 3.36 0.67
C VAL A 180 -4.46 2.66 2.00
N CYS A 181 -5.57 2.25 2.63
CA CYS A 181 -5.61 1.55 3.92
C CYS A 181 -5.13 2.45 5.08
N GLN A 182 -4.19 1.98 5.87
CA GLN A 182 -3.66 2.66 7.06
C GLN A 182 -3.20 4.12 6.83
N PRO A 183 -2.55 4.51 5.72
CA PRO A 183 -2.21 5.90 5.42
C PRO A 183 -3.36 6.90 5.42
N SER A 184 -4.61 6.43 5.33
CA SER A 184 -5.78 7.32 5.38
C SER A 184 -5.79 8.21 6.63
N VAL A 185 -5.32 7.68 7.77
CA VAL A 185 -5.28 8.42 9.04
C VAL A 185 -4.20 9.52 9.02
N PRO A 186 -2.91 9.22 8.81
CA PRO A 186 -1.88 10.26 8.78
C PRO A 186 -2.02 11.23 7.60
N LEU A 187 -2.55 10.79 6.45
CA LEU A 187 -2.83 11.69 5.33
C LEU A 187 -3.92 12.70 5.68
N LEU A 188 -5.04 12.23 6.26
CA LEU A 188 -6.11 13.12 6.72
C LEU A 188 -5.61 14.10 7.77
N ALA A 189 -4.74 13.65 8.69
CA ALA A 189 -4.11 14.52 9.69
C ALA A 189 -3.17 15.55 9.04
N ALA A 190 -2.33 15.16 8.09
CA ALA A 190 -1.44 16.06 7.37
C ALA A 190 -2.22 17.15 6.63
N VAL A 191 -3.28 16.78 5.90
CA VAL A 191 -4.14 17.76 5.19
C VAL A 191 -4.82 18.72 6.18
N ALA A 192 -5.29 18.22 7.33
CA ALA A 192 -5.89 19.09 8.36
C ALA A 192 -4.89 20.10 8.91
N LEU A 193 -3.64 19.69 9.15
CA LEU A 193 -2.57 20.59 9.61
C LEU A 193 -2.21 21.65 8.56
N MET A 194 -2.09 21.24 7.29
CA MET A 194 -1.80 22.17 6.19
C MET A 194 -2.91 23.22 6.03
N GLU A 195 -4.16 22.80 6.01
CA GLU A 195 -5.31 23.72 5.88
C GLU A 195 -5.46 24.63 7.13
N ALA A 196 -5.18 24.11 8.33
CA ALA A 196 -5.19 24.91 9.54
C ALA A 196 -4.13 26.02 9.53
N ASN A 197 -3.00 25.77 8.90
CA ASN A 197 -1.89 26.72 8.75
C ASN A 197 -2.02 27.59 7.50
N GLY A 198 -3.06 27.42 6.67
CA GLY A 198 -3.23 28.15 5.42
C GLY A 198 -2.16 27.85 4.39
N ASP A 199 -1.61 26.61 4.40
CA ASP A 199 -0.53 26.18 3.53
C ASP A 199 -1.01 26.10 2.08
N ALA A 200 -0.34 26.82 1.19
CA ALA A 200 -0.67 26.87 -0.24
C ALA A 200 -0.40 25.54 -0.96
N ASN A 201 0.44 24.67 -0.38
CA ASN A 201 0.78 23.36 -0.92
C ASN A 201 -0.22 22.26 -0.45
N ALA A 202 -1.27 22.63 0.31
CA ALA A 202 -2.34 21.69 0.63
C ALA A 202 -2.92 21.08 -0.66
N PRO A 203 -3.17 19.76 -0.70
CA PRO A 203 -3.58 19.09 -1.92
C PRO A 203 -4.98 19.55 -2.40
N ALA A 204 -5.19 19.56 -3.71
CA ALA A 204 -6.49 19.89 -4.30
C ALA A 204 -7.57 18.88 -3.91
N SER A 205 -7.20 17.62 -3.75
CA SER A 205 -8.09 16.56 -3.24
C SER A 205 -7.34 15.45 -2.55
N MET A 206 -8.03 14.78 -1.64
CA MET A 206 -7.60 13.52 -1.05
C MET A 206 -8.65 12.43 -1.28
N THR A 207 -8.19 11.23 -1.66
CA THR A 207 -9.00 10.03 -1.74
C THR A 207 -8.52 9.05 -0.68
N LEU A 208 -9.40 8.65 0.24
CA LEU A 208 -9.11 7.70 1.31
C LEU A 208 -9.77 6.36 0.98
N MET A 209 -9.00 5.28 0.94
CA MET A 209 -9.46 3.98 0.45
C MET A 209 -9.26 2.89 1.48
N GLY A 210 -10.35 2.30 1.99
CA GLY A 210 -10.30 1.20 2.95
C GLY A 210 -9.50 1.53 4.22
N GLY A 211 -9.60 2.77 4.71
CA GLY A 211 -8.79 3.28 5.81
C GLY A 211 -9.51 3.28 7.16
N PRO A 212 -8.79 3.03 8.27
CA PRO A 212 -9.35 2.90 9.62
C PRO A 212 -9.56 4.27 10.29
N ILE A 213 -10.38 5.16 9.69
CA ILE A 213 -10.64 6.50 10.24
C ILE A 213 -11.40 6.41 11.56
N ASP A 214 -12.47 5.60 11.62
CA ASP A 214 -13.18 5.30 12.87
C ASP A 214 -13.40 3.79 13.02
N THR A 215 -12.48 3.12 13.65
CA THR A 215 -12.46 1.66 13.81
C THR A 215 -13.57 1.11 14.73
N ARG A 216 -14.34 2.00 15.39
CA ARG A 216 -15.53 1.62 16.18
C ARG A 216 -16.72 1.27 15.28
N ARG A 217 -16.69 1.69 13.98
CA ARG A 217 -17.72 1.37 13.00
C ARG A 217 -17.42 0.01 12.38
N SER A 218 -18.42 -0.87 12.34
CA SER A 218 -18.26 -2.23 11.80
C SER A 218 -16.92 -2.86 12.21
N PRO A 219 -16.68 -3.07 13.53
CA PRO A 219 -15.37 -3.48 14.01
C PRO A 219 -15.00 -4.86 13.48
N THR A 220 -13.84 -4.94 12.85
CA THR A 220 -13.22 -6.15 12.32
C THR A 220 -12.40 -6.87 13.39
N ASP A 221 -11.87 -8.05 13.09
CA ASP A 221 -11.01 -8.78 14.04
C ASP A 221 -9.74 -7.99 14.38
N VAL A 222 -9.22 -7.20 13.43
CA VAL A 222 -8.08 -6.30 13.66
C VAL A 222 -8.44 -5.24 14.70
N SER A 223 -9.58 -4.56 14.54
CA SER A 223 -10.06 -3.54 15.49
C SER A 223 -10.32 -4.11 16.87
N LYS A 224 -11.03 -5.24 16.94
CA LYS A 224 -11.35 -5.93 18.20
C LYS A 224 -10.12 -6.41 18.94
N LEU A 225 -9.04 -6.81 18.24
CA LEU A 225 -7.80 -7.22 18.86
C LEU A 225 -7.15 -6.07 19.63
N GLY A 226 -7.13 -4.85 19.03
CA GLY A 226 -6.64 -3.63 19.67
C GLY A 226 -7.32 -3.35 21.00
N GLU A 227 -8.66 -3.30 20.98
CA GLU A 227 -9.47 -3.02 22.16
C GLU A 227 -9.32 -4.08 23.27
N ARG A 228 -9.30 -5.39 22.88
CA ARG A 228 -9.24 -6.50 23.86
C ARG A 228 -7.90 -6.65 24.55
N ARG A 229 -6.79 -6.35 23.89
CA ARG A 229 -5.44 -6.66 24.35
C ARG A 229 -4.75 -5.51 25.05
N GLY A 230 -5.03 -4.27 24.67
CA GLY A 230 -4.37 -3.09 25.19
C GLY A 230 -2.90 -2.95 24.77
N VAL A 231 -2.35 -1.74 24.93
CA VAL A 231 -1.01 -1.34 24.43
C VAL A 231 0.10 -2.26 24.95
N GLU A 232 0.08 -2.63 26.24
CA GLU A 232 1.15 -3.40 26.86
C GLU A 232 1.25 -4.83 26.31
N TRP A 233 0.12 -5.42 25.89
CA TRP A 233 0.14 -6.72 25.24
C TRP A 233 0.87 -6.67 23.91
N PHE A 234 0.60 -5.65 23.06
CA PHE A 234 1.28 -5.47 21.78
C PHE A 234 2.78 -5.24 22.00
N ARG A 235 3.15 -4.40 22.97
CA ARG A 235 4.55 -4.19 23.34
C ARG A 235 5.27 -5.49 23.71
N ARG A 236 4.60 -6.38 24.44
CA ARG A 236 5.20 -7.64 24.91
C ARG A 236 5.23 -8.74 23.85
N ASN A 237 4.27 -8.79 22.96
CA ASN A 237 4.07 -9.94 22.08
C ASN A 237 4.42 -9.67 20.62
N CYS A 238 4.42 -8.40 20.19
CA CYS A 238 4.63 -8.05 18.79
C CYS A 238 6.02 -7.44 18.53
N LEU A 239 6.69 -6.84 19.53
CA LEU A 239 7.98 -6.20 19.32
C LEU A 239 9.15 -7.15 19.53
N HIS A 240 10.10 -7.06 18.60
CA HIS A 240 11.34 -7.86 18.61
C HIS A 240 12.53 -6.98 18.24
N THR A 241 13.73 -7.45 18.62
CA THR A 241 14.98 -6.76 18.28
C THR A 241 15.57 -7.33 17.00
N VAL A 242 15.94 -6.47 16.07
CA VAL A 242 16.61 -6.84 14.82
C VAL A 242 17.94 -7.53 15.14
N PRO A 243 18.18 -8.75 14.63
CA PRO A 243 19.42 -9.48 14.87
C PRO A 243 20.55 -9.00 13.95
N PHE A 244 21.80 -9.41 14.29
CA PHE A 244 22.93 -9.31 13.37
C PHE A 244 22.68 -10.26 12.16
N PRO A 245 23.06 -9.92 10.89
CA PRO A 245 23.94 -8.81 10.47
C PRO A 245 23.22 -7.60 9.84
N TYR A 246 21.95 -7.39 10.11
CA TYR A 246 21.21 -6.29 9.48
C TYR A 246 21.75 -4.91 9.89
N PRO A 247 21.69 -3.89 9.00
CA PRO A 247 22.07 -2.52 9.32
C PRO A 247 21.36 -1.94 10.55
N GLY A 248 20.08 -2.31 10.76
CA GLY A 248 19.27 -1.93 11.91
C GLY A 248 19.48 -2.79 13.16
N PHE A 249 20.57 -3.55 13.24
CA PHE A 249 20.90 -4.37 14.42
C PHE A 249 20.68 -3.61 15.73
N GLY A 250 19.92 -4.23 16.64
CA GLY A 250 19.58 -3.63 17.93
C GLY A 250 18.29 -2.78 17.91
N ARG A 251 17.72 -2.45 16.76
CA ARG A 251 16.45 -1.73 16.66
C ARG A 251 15.29 -2.59 17.12
N GLU A 252 14.37 -2.01 17.88
CA GLU A 252 13.08 -2.65 18.15
C GLU A 252 12.14 -2.43 16.97
N VAL A 253 11.52 -3.53 16.50
CA VAL A 253 10.62 -3.54 15.35
C VAL A 253 9.40 -4.43 15.58
N TYR A 254 8.34 -4.19 14.84
CA TYR A 254 7.29 -5.18 14.59
C TYR A 254 7.67 -5.97 13.33
N PRO A 255 8.08 -7.25 13.46
CA PRO A 255 8.61 -8.00 12.33
C PRO A 255 7.56 -8.30 11.27
N GLY A 256 7.95 -8.14 10.00
CA GLY A 256 7.08 -8.43 8.86
C GLY A 256 6.57 -9.86 8.83
N PHE A 257 7.40 -10.86 9.19
CA PHE A 257 6.97 -12.26 9.24
C PHE A 257 5.87 -12.52 10.29
N LEU A 258 5.88 -11.81 11.42
CA LEU A 258 4.86 -11.94 12.45
C LEU A 258 3.55 -11.32 11.97
N GLN A 259 3.64 -10.19 11.31
CA GLN A 259 2.49 -9.51 10.71
C GLN A 259 1.85 -10.35 9.60
N LEU A 260 2.65 -10.92 8.70
CA LEU A 260 2.21 -11.84 7.67
C LEU A 260 1.49 -13.06 8.28
N SER A 261 2.05 -13.62 9.35
CA SER A 261 1.44 -14.75 10.06
C SER A 261 0.04 -14.38 10.60
N GLY A 262 -0.13 -13.16 11.09
CA GLY A 262 -1.43 -12.63 11.51
C GLY A 262 -2.44 -12.54 10.36
N PHE A 263 -2.05 -11.97 9.23
CA PHE A 263 -2.90 -11.87 8.04
C PHE A 263 -3.27 -13.24 7.46
N MET A 264 -2.31 -14.16 7.38
CA MET A 264 -2.58 -15.52 6.91
C MET A 264 -3.53 -16.28 7.84
N ALA A 265 -3.40 -16.09 9.16
CA ALA A 265 -4.25 -16.76 10.14
C ALA A 265 -5.73 -16.33 10.06
N MET A 266 -6.01 -15.10 9.64
CA MET A 266 -7.39 -14.62 9.46
C MET A 266 -8.14 -15.34 8.32
N ASN A 267 -7.40 -15.82 7.30
CA ASN A 267 -7.97 -16.45 6.11
C ASN A 267 -7.21 -17.74 5.72
N LEU A 268 -6.83 -18.56 6.73
CA LEU A 268 -5.94 -19.71 6.54
C LEU A 268 -6.45 -20.69 5.48
N ASP A 269 -7.73 -21.05 5.53
CA ASP A 269 -8.33 -21.98 4.57
C ASP A 269 -8.23 -21.48 3.12
N ARG A 270 -8.39 -20.17 2.92
CA ARG A 270 -8.25 -19.54 1.60
C ARG A 270 -6.82 -19.63 1.08
N HIS A 271 -5.83 -19.38 1.93
CA HIS A 271 -4.42 -19.48 1.55
C HIS A 271 -3.99 -20.91 1.27
N VAL A 272 -4.41 -21.87 2.11
CA VAL A 272 -4.15 -23.32 1.87
C VAL A 272 -4.75 -23.77 0.54
N ASN A 273 -6.04 -23.43 0.30
CA ASN A 273 -6.70 -23.79 -0.95
C ASN A 273 -6.01 -23.18 -2.18
N ALA A 274 -5.59 -21.91 -2.10
CA ALA A 274 -4.88 -21.25 -3.19
C ALA A 274 -3.54 -21.95 -3.53
N HIS A 275 -2.78 -22.38 -2.53
CA HIS A 275 -1.55 -23.14 -2.76
C HIS A 275 -1.82 -24.54 -3.34
N LEU A 276 -2.90 -25.20 -2.92
CA LEU A 276 -3.32 -26.46 -3.53
C LEU A 276 -3.78 -26.30 -4.98
N GLU A 277 -4.49 -25.21 -5.28
CA GLU A 277 -4.87 -24.85 -6.66
C GLU A 277 -3.63 -24.59 -7.53
N MET A 278 -2.65 -23.83 -7.03
CA MET A 278 -1.37 -23.63 -7.72
C MET A 278 -0.70 -24.98 -8.04
N PHE A 279 -0.60 -25.86 -7.05
CA PHE A 279 -0.03 -27.19 -7.27
C PHE A 279 -0.75 -27.93 -8.40
N ASN A 280 -2.08 -27.93 -8.40
CA ASN A 280 -2.89 -28.55 -9.42
C ASN A 280 -2.70 -27.93 -10.81
N HIS A 281 -2.58 -26.61 -10.91
CA HIS A 281 -2.29 -25.91 -12.17
C HIS A 281 -0.91 -26.30 -12.71
N LEU A 282 0.10 -26.36 -11.85
CA LEU A 282 1.44 -26.81 -12.23
C LEU A 282 1.46 -28.25 -12.73
N VAL A 283 0.76 -29.16 -12.05
CA VAL A 283 0.66 -30.58 -12.48
C VAL A 283 -0.06 -30.73 -13.81
N LYS A 284 -1.10 -29.90 -14.07
CA LYS A 284 -1.86 -29.90 -15.33
C LYS A 284 -1.14 -29.20 -16.47
N GLY A 285 -0.08 -28.42 -16.19
CA GLY A 285 0.63 -27.60 -17.16
C GLY A 285 -0.09 -26.31 -17.54
N ASP A 286 -1.03 -25.86 -16.69
CA ASP A 286 -1.69 -24.55 -16.82
C ASP A 286 -0.76 -23.45 -16.30
N GLY A 287 0.15 -23.00 -17.15
CA GLY A 287 1.18 -22.03 -16.83
C GLY A 287 0.61 -20.64 -16.49
N ASP A 288 -0.43 -20.21 -17.20
CA ASP A 288 -1.01 -18.86 -17.03
C ASP A 288 -1.69 -18.68 -15.66
N SER A 289 -2.42 -19.69 -15.20
CA SER A 289 -3.04 -19.66 -13.87
C SER A 289 -2.01 -19.78 -12.76
N ALA A 290 -0.97 -20.60 -12.95
CA ALA A 290 0.15 -20.70 -12.02
C ALA A 290 0.93 -19.37 -11.93
N GLU A 291 1.13 -18.65 -13.05
CA GLU A 291 1.84 -17.37 -13.07
C GLU A 291 1.10 -16.28 -12.28
N LYS A 292 -0.21 -16.12 -12.48
CA LYS A 292 -1.02 -15.19 -11.69
C LYS A 292 -0.94 -15.46 -10.19
N HIS A 293 -0.88 -16.73 -9.79
CA HIS A 293 -0.69 -17.11 -8.41
C HIS A 293 0.71 -16.72 -7.92
N ARG A 294 1.76 -16.94 -8.72
CA ARG A 294 3.13 -16.55 -8.40
C ARG A 294 3.22 -15.03 -8.18
N GLU A 295 2.74 -14.25 -9.13
CA GLU A 295 2.73 -12.78 -9.07
C GLU A 295 2.04 -12.28 -7.79
N PHE A 296 0.88 -12.83 -7.46
CA PHE A 296 0.17 -12.44 -6.23
C PHE A 296 0.97 -12.77 -4.97
N TYR A 297 1.49 -14.01 -4.85
CA TYR A 297 2.18 -14.44 -3.64
C TYR A 297 3.60 -13.87 -3.53
N ASP A 298 4.25 -13.53 -4.63
CA ASP A 298 5.55 -12.85 -4.61
C ASP A 298 5.43 -11.46 -3.98
N GLU A 299 4.33 -10.77 -4.18
CA GLU A 299 4.01 -9.51 -3.50
C GLU A 299 3.52 -9.73 -2.06
N TYR A 300 2.58 -10.67 -1.88
CA TYR A 300 1.93 -10.90 -0.58
C TYR A 300 2.88 -11.45 0.49
N LEU A 301 3.85 -12.26 0.10
CA LEU A 301 4.85 -12.84 1.01
C LEU A 301 6.08 -11.93 1.20
N ALA A 302 6.23 -10.90 0.37
CA ALA A 302 7.27 -9.90 0.52
C ALA A 302 6.88 -8.88 1.60
N VAL A 303 7.50 -9.00 2.77
CA VAL A 303 7.16 -8.19 3.93
C VAL A 303 8.39 -7.50 4.51
N MET A 304 8.17 -6.34 5.13
CA MET A 304 9.16 -5.51 5.79
C MET A 304 8.85 -5.35 7.28
N ASP A 305 9.86 -5.11 8.07
CA ASP A 305 9.72 -4.76 9.47
C ASP A 305 9.31 -3.30 9.64
N LEU A 306 8.48 -3.01 10.63
CA LEU A 306 8.08 -1.65 11.00
C LEU A 306 8.82 -1.21 12.26
N ASP A 307 9.21 0.07 12.34
CA ASP A 307 9.76 0.63 13.58
C ASP A 307 8.76 0.48 14.73
N ALA A 308 9.24 0.10 15.90
CA ALA A 308 8.41 -0.15 17.06
C ALA A 308 7.64 1.09 17.52
N ALA A 309 8.24 2.28 17.43
CA ALA A 309 7.58 3.52 17.82
C ALA A 309 6.37 3.82 16.93
N TYR A 310 6.54 3.68 15.61
CA TYR A 310 5.46 3.85 14.65
C TYR A 310 4.32 2.85 14.87
N TYR A 311 4.67 1.56 14.98
CA TYR A 311 3.67 0.53 15.21
C TYR A 311 2.87 0.76 16.49
N MET A 312 3.56 1.04 17.60
CA MET A 312 2.92 1.23 18.89
C MET A 312 2.06 2.48 18.94
N GLN A 313 2.54 3.60 18.41
CA GLN A 313 1.78 4.84 18.38
C GLN A 313 0.54 4.70 17.46
N THR A 314 0.67 4.00 16.33
CA THR A 314 -0.46 3.71 15.44
C THR A 314 -1.51 2.84 16.14
N VAL A 315 -1.10 1.73 16.77
CA VAL A 315 -2.03 0.84 17.49
C VAL A 315 -2.75 1.62 18.60
N GLU A 316 -2.03 2.39 19.39
CA GLU A 316 -2.61 3.17 20.49
C GLU A 316 -3.56 4.24 19.96
N THR A 317 -3.12 5.06 19.01
CA THR A 317 -3.86 6.24 18.53
C THR A 317 -5.09 5.86 17.74
N VAL A 318 -4.97 4.85 16.84
CA VAL A 318 -6.02 4.49 15.89
C VAL A 318 -6.96 3.43 16.43
N PHE A 319 -6.40 2.33 16.98
CA PHE A 319 -7.18 1.12 17.30
C PHE A 319 -7.61 1.02 18.76
N ILE A 320 -6.97 1.73 19.68
CA ILE A 320 -7.29 1.68 21.11
C ILE A 320 -7.97 2.97 21.56
N ARG A 321 -7.35 4.11 21.33
CA ARG A 321 -7.88 5.41 21.75
C ARG A 321 -8.92 5.98 20.79
N HIS A 322 -8.85 5.62 19.51
CA HIS A 322 -9.65 6.22 18.42
C HIS A 322 -9.50 7.75 18.42
N ALA A 323 -8.26 8.22 18.54
CA ALA A 323 -7.98 9.59 18.87
C ALA A 323 -8.43 10.57 17.76
N LEU A 324 -8.28 10.21 16.49
CA LEU A 324 -8.67 11.06 15.36
C LEU A 324 -10.18 11.37 15.35
N PRO A 325 -11.09 10.36 15.34
CA PRO A 325 -12.53 10.63 15.33
C PRO A 325 -13.07 11.25 16.63
N LYS A 326 -12.33 11.15 17.74
CA LYS A 326 -12.65 11.86 18.99
C LYS A 326 -12.12 13.29 19.03
N GLY A 327 -11.33 13.72 18.05
CA GLY A 327 -10.66 15.02 18.05
C GLY A 327 -9.56 15.15 19.10
N GLU A 328 -8.99 14.02 19.54
CA GLU A 328 -7.91 13.93 20.55
C GLU A 328 -6.54 13.67 19.92
N MET A 329 -6.47 13.45 18.61
CA MET A 329 -5.21 13.24 17.93
C MET A 329 -4.37 14.51 17.93
N THR A 330 -3.07 14.33 18.23
CA THR A 330 -2.08 15.40 18.17
C THR A 330 -0.92 15.00 17.27
N HIS A 331 -0.28 15.98 16.66
CA HIS A 331 0.97 15.85 15.93
C HIS A 331 1.97 16.83 16.55
N ARG A 332 3.11 16.36 17.04
CA ARG A 332 4.12 17.19 17.76
C ARG A 332 3.50 18.10 18.83
N GLY A 333 2.46 17.61 19.52
CA GLY A 333 1.73 18.38 20.54
C GLY A 333 0.66 19.34 20.00
N GLN A 334 0.59 19.60 18.70
CA GLN A 334 -0.47 20.35 18.07
C GLN A 334 -1.70 19.46 17.82
N ARG A 335 -2.89 19.92 18.18
CA ARG A 335 -4.14 19.20 17.93
C ARG A 335 -4.42 19.12 16.42
N VAL A 336 -4.78 17.95 15.93
CA VAL A 336 -5.28 17.75 14.58
C VAL A 336 -6.78 18.10 14.56
N ASP A 337 -7.12 19.18 13.89
CA ASP A 337 -8.51 19.67 13.78
C ASP A 337 -9.04 19.40 12.36
N LEU A 338 -9.86 18.37 12.20
CA LEU A 338 -10.48 18.02 10.91
C LEU A 338 -11.47 19.08 10.41
N THR A 339 -11.95 19.97 11.30
CA THR A 339 -12.84 21.07 10.90
C THR A 339 -12.08 22.21 10.19
N ALA A 340 -10.75 22.19 10.23
CA ALA A 340 -9.91 23.13 9.49
C ALA A 340 -9.97 22.89 7.98
N ILE A 341 -10.26 21.64 7.54
CA ILE A 341 -10.29 21.30 6.12
C ILE A 341 -11.51 21.93 5.44
N ARG A 342 -11.27 22.76 4.43
CA ARG A 342 -12.30 23.52 3.69
C ARG A 342 -12.13 23.47 2.18
N ASN A 343 -10.89 23.47 1.71
CA ASN A 343 -10.54 23.64 0.29
C ASN A 343 -10.26 22.31 -0.39
N CYS A 344 -9.60 21.38 0.28
CA CYS A 344 -9.28 20.06 -0.23
C CYS A 344 -10.54 19.21 -0.43
N GLY A 345 -10.76 18.70 -1.65
CA GLY A 345 -11.85 17.76 -1.94
C GLY A 345 -11.62 16.42 -1.22
N LEU A 346 -12.70 15.79 -0.75
CA LEU A 346 -12.64 14.53 -0.02
C LEU A 346 -13.45 13.44 -0.74
N MET A 347 -12.75 12.40 -1.19
CA MET A 347 -13.39 11.16 -1.63
C MET A 347 -13.06 10.03 -0.66
N THR A 348 -14.06 9.21 -0.32
CA THR A 348 -13.88 7.98 0.46
C THR A 348 -14.35 6.77 -0.35
N VAL A 349 -13.56 5.69 -0.34
CA VAL A 349 -13.86 4.44 -1.04
C VAL A 349 -13.78 3.28 -0.06
N GLU A 350 -14.82 2.43 -0.06
CA GLU A 350 -14.89 1.25 0.79
C GLU A 350 -15.26 0.00 -0.03
N GLY A 351 -14.89 -1.17 0.45
CA GLY A 351 -15.31 -2.46 -0.09
C GLY A 351 -16.43 -3.07 0.77
N GLU A 352 -17.48 -3.58 0.14
CA GLU A 352 -18.61 -4.18 0.84
C GLU A 352 -18.18 -5.39 1.70
N LYS A 353 -17.21 -6.16 1.22
CA LYS A 353 -16.69 -7.38 1.88
C LYS A 353 -15.31 -7.16 2.50
N ASP A 354 -14.99 -5.91 2.86
CA ASP A 354 -13.72 -5.59 3.49
C ASP A 354 -13.69 -6.11 4.94
N ASP A 355 -12.83 -7.10 5.19
CA ASP A 355 -12.64 -7.77 6.47
C ASP A 355 -11.51 -7.15 7.32
N ILE A 356 -10.79 -6.16 6.78
CA ILE A 356 -9.70 -5.42 7.44
C ILE A 356 -10.21 -4.06 7.91
N SER A 357 -10.82 -3.28 7.02
CA SER A 357 -11.45 -1.99 7.31
C SER A 357 -12.94 -2.06 7.02
N GLY A 358 -13.74 -2.30 8.05
CA GLY A 358 -15.19 -2.51 7.92
C GLY A 358 -15.90 -1.29 7.34
N VAL A 359 -17.04 -1.55 6.67
CA VAL A 359 -17.88 -0.52 6.06
C VAL A 359 -18.25 0.56 7.07
N GLY A 360 -18.08 1.81 6.70
CA GLY A 360 -18.30 2.99 7.55
C GLY A 360 -17.05 3.51 8.23
N GLN A 361 -15.97 2.73 8.32
CA GLN A 361 -14.72 3.18 8.94
C GLN A 361 -14.08 4.33 8.16
N THR A 362 -13.92 4.18 6.84
CA THR A 362 -13.39 5.23 5.98
C THR A 362 -14.40 6.36 5.76
N TYR A 363 -15.69 6.00 5.62
CA TYR A 363 -16.78 6.95 5.48
C TYR A 363 -16.84 7.98 6.63
N ALA A 364 -16.40 7.61 7.83
CA ALA A 364 -16.35 8.53 8.97
C ALA A 364 -15.67 9.87 8.65
N ALA A 365 -14.68 9.89 7.75
CA ALA A 365 -14.04 11.13 7.31
C ALA A 365 -15.04 12.13 6.68
N GLN A 366 -16.08 11.65 5.99
CA GLN A 366 -17.13 12.49 5.39
C GLN A 366 -17.90 13.27 6.47
N GLU A 367 -18.12 12.66 7.63
CA GLU A 367 -18.86 13.26 8.73
C GLU A 367 -17.97 14.15 9.60
N LEU A 368 -16.70 13.76 9.77
CA LEU A 368 -15.75 14.50 10.61
C LEU A 368 -15.26 15.79 9.95
N CYS A 369 -15.09 15.81 8.64
CA CYS A 369 -14.66 17.01 7.89
C CYS A 369 -15.87 17.89 7.55
N VAL A 370 -16.52 18.45 8.57
CA VAL A 370 -17.80 19.15 8.45
C VAL A 370 -17.77 20.41 7.59
N ASN A 371 -16.61 21.06 7.48
CA ASN A 371 -16.45 22.32 6.76
C ASN A 371 -16.08 22.17 5.28
N ILE A 372 -15.85 20.94 4.81
CA ILE A 372 -15.72 20.71 3.37
C ILE A 372 -17.11 20.85 2.72
N PRO A 373 -17.28 21.71 1.71
CA PRO A 373 -18.55 21.85 0.98
C PRO A 373 -19.04 20.53 0.40
N ALA A 374 -20.36 20.29 0.41
CA ALA A 374 -20.95 19.05 -0.10
C ALA A 374 -20.57 18.74 -1.56
N ALA A 375 -20.40 19.78 -2.38
CA ALA A 375 -19.96 19.64 -3.79
C ALA A 375 -18.51 19.11 -3.92
N LYS A 376 -17.69 19.19 -2.86
CA LYS A 376 -16.33 18.68 -2.81
C LYS A 376 -16.23 17.35 -2.06
N LYS A 377 -17.35 16.67 -1.79
CA LYS A 377 -17.42 15.40 -1.07
C LYS A 377 -17.99 14.31 -1.95
N LEU A 378 -17.37 13.13 -1.92
CA LEU A 378 -17.89 11.93 -2.60
C LEU A 378 -17.60 10.70 -1.74
N HIS A 379 -18.59 9.83 -1.60
CA HIS A 379 -18.40 8.49 -1.04
C HIS A 379 -18.76 7.43 -2.07
N TYR A 380 -17.97 6.35 -2.12
CA TYR A 380 -18.24 5.22 -2.99
C TYR A 380 -18.02 3.90 -2.26
N LEU A 381 -19.06 3.07 -2.20
CA LEU A 381 -18.99 1.70 -1.71
C LEU A 381 -18.96 0.75 -2.91
N GLN A 382 -17.86 0.05 -3.09
CA GLN A 382 -17.71 -0.97 -4.13
C GLN A 382 -18.29 -2.30 -3.65
N THR A 383 -19.32 -2.78 -4.32
CA THR A 383 -19.95 -4.06 -4.03
C THR A 383 -19.06 -5.25 -4.40
N GLU A 384 -19.23 -6.36 -3.68
CA GLU A 384 -18.60 -7.64 -3.98
C GLU A 384 -17.07 -7.64 -3.95
N VAL A 385 -16.41 -6.68 -3.29
CA VAL A 385 -14.94 -6.67 -3.11
C VAL A 385 -14.56 -6.66 -1.64
N GLY A 386 -13.50 -7.40 -1.32
CA GLY A 386 -12.79 -7.32 -0.06
C GLY A 386 -11.71 -6.24 -0.10
N HIS A 387 -10.90 -6.15 0.95
CA HIS A 387 -9.90 -5.10 1.14
C HIS A 387 -9.01 -4.84 -0.09
N TYR A 388 -8.36 -5.88 -0.62
CA TYR A 388 -7.47 -5.74 -1.79
C TYR A 388 -8.20 -5.32 -3.07
N GLY A 389 -9.49 -5.66 -3.20
CA GLY A 389 -10.31 -5.28 -4.36
C GLY A 389 -10.64 -3.79 -4.42
N VAL A 390 -10.43 -3.04 -3.32
CA VAL A 390 -10.63 -1.59 -3.25
C VAL A 390 -9.57 -0.83 -4.05
N PHE A 391 -8.34 -1.36 -4.12
CA PHE A 391 -7.20 -0.68 -4.75
C PHE A 391 -6.47 -1.53 -5.80
N ASN A 392 -6.93 -2.74 -6.08
CA ASN A 392 -6.32 -3.60 -7.10
C ASN A 392 -7.37 -4.47 -7.81
N GLY A 393 -6.97 -5.05 -8.95
CA GLY A 393 -7.78 -5.98 -9.71
C GLY A 393 -8.73 -5.33 -10.74
N SER A 394 -9.57 -6.15 -11.38
CA SER A 394 -10.38 -5.72 -12.51
C SER A 394 -11.47 -4.72 -12.14
N ARG A 395 -12.11 -4.88 -10.98
CA ARG A 395 -13.15 -3.93 -10.51
C ARG A 395 -12.53 -2.58 -10.14
N PHE A 396 -11.36 -2.58 -9.50
CA PHE A 396 -10.63 -1.35 -9.27
C PHE A 396 -10.39 -0.59 -10.58
N ARG A 397 -9.80 -1.26 -11.58
CA ARG A 397 -9.48 -0.63 -12.87
C ARG A 397 -10.71 -0.14 -13.64
N LYS A 398 -11.81 -0.91 -13.62
CA LYS A 398 -13.02 -0.62 -14.42
C LYS A 398 -14.01 0.31 -13.74
N GLU A 399 -14.07 0.31 -12.41
CA GLU A 399 -15.13 0.99 -11.69
C GLU A 399 -14.62 2.06 -10.72
N ILE A 400 -13.58 1.76 -9.90
CA ILE A 400 -13.10 2.66 -8.85
C ILE A 400 -12.18 3.75 -9.44
N ALA A 401 -11.12 3.37 -10.16
CA ALA A 401 -10.15 4.31 -10.70
C ALA A 401 -10.78 5.38 -11.63
N PRO A 402 -11.74 5.04 -12.53
CA PRO A 402 -12.43 6.07 -13.32
C PRO A 402 -13.25 7.06 -12.47
N ARG A 403 -13.85 6.60 -11.35
CA ARG A 403 -14.58 7.48 -10.43
C ARG A 403 -13.65 8.43 -9.69
N ILE A 404 -12.49 7.92 -9.24
CA ILE A 404 -11.46 8.75 -8.62
C ILE A 404 -10.99 9.83 -9.60
N ARG A 405 -10.67 9.46 -10.84
CA ARG A 405 -10.25 10.41 -11.88
C ARG A 405 -11.30 11.48 -12.14
N LYS A 406 -12.57 11.08 -12.27
CA LYS A 406 -13.69 12.03 -12.46
C LYS A 406 -13.81 13.00 -11.28
N PHE A 407 -13.70 12.49 -10.06
CA PHE A 407 -13.73 13.33 -8.85
C PHE A 407 -12.54 14.30 -8.83
N GLN A 408 -11.32 13.82 -9.05
CA GLN A 408 -10.11 14.64 -9.05
C GLN A 408 -10.15 15.72 -10.14
N ALA A 409 -10.62 15.36 -11.34
CA ALA A 409 -10.80 16.33 -12.43
C ALA A 409 -11.77 17.46 -12.06
N SER A 410 -12.80 17.19 -11.25
CA SER A 410 -13.72 18.23 -10.78
C SER A 410 -13.12 19.13 -9.67
N MET A 411 -11.98 18.76 -9.09
CA MET A 411 -11.24 19.53 -8.08
C MET A 411 -9.99 20.21 -8.65
N TYR A 412 -9.64 19.90 -9.90
CA TYR A 412 -8.47 20.45 -10.55
C TYR A 412 -8.78 21.86 -11.07
N GLU A 413 -8.35 22.87 -10.35
CA GLU A 413 -8.21 24.23 -10.89
C GLU A 413 -6.85 24.26 -11.61
N GLY A 414 -6.83 24.09 -12.94
CA GLY A 414 -5.60 24.13 -13.75
C GLY A 414 -4.69 25.31 -13.42
N PRO A 415 -3.43 25.33 -13.88
CA PRO A 415 -2.51 26.44 -13.59
C PRO A 415 -3.22 27.75 -13.90
N ARG A 416 -3.36 28.62 -12.88
CA ARG A 416 -4.02 29.91 -13.01
C ARG A 416 -3.33 30.67 -14.14
N SER A 417 -3.99 30.72 -15.31
CA SER A 417 -3.54 31.54 -16.42
C SER A 417 -3.37 32.98 -15.93
N THR A 418 -2.14 33.47 -15.95
CA THR A 418 -1.84 34.88 -15.72
C THR A 418 -2.23 35.76 -16.91
N LYS A 419 -3.14 35.32 -17.78
CA LYS A 419 -3.70 36.15 -18.84
C LYS A 419 -4.85 36.99 -18.30
N PRO A 420 -4.85 38.31 -18.54
CA PRO A 420 -5.96 39.16 -18.14
C PRO A 420 -7.23 38.76 -18.91
N ASN A 421 -8.36 38.84 -18.24
CA ASN A 421 -9.73 38.51 -18.70
C ASN A 421 -10.01 38.74 -20.16
N GLY A 422 -10.37 37.67 -20.84
CA GLY A 422 -10.92 37.76 -22.19
C GLY A 422 -11.02 36.40 -22.90
N ALA A 423 -12.12 35.68 -22.67
CA ALA A 423 -12.62 34.49 -23.33
C ALA A 423 -12.58 33.21 -22.48
N GLU A 424 -13.75 32.86 -22.02
CA GLU A 424 -14.10 31.55 -21.48
C GLU A 424 -13.82 30.47 -22.53
N ALA A 425 -12.84 29.60 -22.31
CA ALA A 425 -12.67 28.40 -23.09
C ALA A 425 -13.47 27.27 -22.40
N ALA A 426 -14.40 26.69 -23.15
CA ALA A 426 -15.19 25.55 -22.73
C ALA A 426 -14.28 24.35 -22.35
N PRO A 427 -14.62 23.55 -21.31
CA PRO A 427 -13.85 22.38 -20.94
C PRO A 427 -13.80 21.38 -22.11
N PRO A 428 -12.69 20.64 -22.30
CA PRO A 428 -12.56 19.65 -23.36
C PRO A 428 -13.67 18.60 -23.23
N SER A 429 -14.35 18.32 -24.33
CA SER A 429 -15.49 17.40 -24.40
C SER A 429 -15.01 15.95 -24.18
N LEU A 430 -15.59 15.28 -23.22
CA LEU A 430 -15.41 13.85 -22.85
C LEU A 430 -15.98 12.87 -23.93
N ALA A 431 -16.05 13.25 -25.19
CA ALA A 431 -16.78 12.51 -26.24
C ALA A 431 -15.92 11.51 -27.01
N ALA A 432 -14.79 11.03 -26.54
CA ALA A 432 -13.95 10.10 -27.31
C ALA A 432 -13.36 8.93 -26.50
N VAL A 433 -14.06 8.38 -25.50
CA VAL A 433 -13.65 7.10 -24.87
C VAL A 433 -14.90 6.26 -24.56
N GLU A 434 -15.69 5.95 -25.57
CA GLU A 434 -16.60 4.80 -25.60
C GLU A 434 -16.45 4.13 -26.97
N ALA A 435 -15.55 3.17 -27.07
CA ALA A 435 -15.59 2.07 -28.04
C ALA A 435 -14.73 0.92 -27.49
#